data_34ee463ad4645d74d43514a3e508e71c
#
_entry.id   34ee463ad4645d74d43514a3e508e71c
#
_cell.length_a   1.000
_cell.length_b   1.000
_cell.length_c   1.000
_cell.angle_alpha   90.00
_cell.angle_beta   90.00
_cell.angle_gamma   90.00
#
_symmetry.space_group_name_H-M   'P 1'
#
loop_
_entity.id
_entity.type
_entity.pdbx_description
1 polymer ?
#
loop_
_entity_poly.entity_id
_entity_poly.type
_entity_poly.pdbx_seq_one_letter_code
_entity_poly.pdbx_strand_id
1 'polypeptide(L)'
;ILGAAPTAEEGAALVKSYQEQGILVTLVGGIIDQCIEQNVKMGASLRVIPLGYDVTSVIHVVSVAVRAALIFGNVKPGDAAGLMAYTKERVPAFVNAFSPLNEVIVAAGAGAIALGFPVLTNEDTFEVPGALIPKVAPADMNAASLDARNIKIKITKIDIPVSFASAYEGEIIRRGDMQVEFDGSRVDCCELVHMKEPGEIEDHKIEVIGPDLDEFEVGSKHSIAYVVEVAGKSMQEDFEPVFERKFHSYINCIEGVMHTGQRDMIRIRISKDTFNAGFRLKHIGEVLYANVKNEFAAVVDKCQVKVITDPELVTKIRHEIAVPMFNKRDERLATMTDEAVDVYYSCIMCQAFSPSHVCIVTPERLGLCGAVSWFDAKATNELDPTGPCQVVTKEKPIDERIGEYEDVNEAVRKFSHGALDDVSLYSIMEK
;
A
#
# COMPACT_ATOMS: atom_id res chain seq x y z
N ILE A 1 15.86 14.14 -4.44
CA ILE A 1 17.20 14.10 -5.04
C ILE A 1 17.40 15.39 -5.84
N LEU A 2 18.55 16.03 -5.67
CA LEU A 2 18.92 17.30 -6.28
C LEU A 2 20.17 17.13 -7.16
N GLY A 3 20.16 17.72 -8.36
CA GLY A 3 21.30 17.72 -9.28
C GLY A 3 21.32 16.50 -10.19
N ALA A 4 22.51 16.02 -10.54
CA ALA A 4 22.72 14.84 -11.38
C ALA A 4 23.79 13.96 -10.73
N ALA A 5 23.59 12.66 -10.68
CA ALA A 5 24.61 11.71 -10.25
C ALA A 5 25.81 11.73 -11.21
N PRO A 6 26.98 11.22 -10.84
CA PRO A 6 28.16 11.18 -11.70
C PRO A 6 27.90 10.47 -13.03
N THR A 7 27.09 9.42 -13.04
CA THR A 7 26.61 8.76 -14.26
C THR A 7 25.09 8.54 -14.23
N ALA A 8 24.50 8.34 -15.40
CA ALA A 8 23.06 8.09 -15.51
C ALA A 8 22.67 6.75 -14.86
N GLU A 9 23.54 5.74 -14.94
CA GLU A 9 23.34 4.46 -14.33
C GLU A 9 23.31 4.56 -12.80
N GLU A 10 24.23 5.31 -12.18
CA GLU A 10 24.25 5.52 -10.73
C GLU A 10 23.01 6.27 -10.25
N GLY A 11 22.60 7.31 -11.00
CA GLY A 11 21.39 8.07 -10.70
C GLY A 11 20.13 7.20 -10.76
N ALA A 12 19.96 6.43 -11.82
CA ALA A 12 18.84 5.52 -11.99
C ALA A 12 18.84 4.41 -10.93
N ALA A 13 20.00 3.83 -10.62
CA ALA A 13 20.13 2.80 -9.59
C ALA A 13 19.70 3.33 -8.22
N LEU A 14 20.11 4.55 -7.86
CA LEU A 14 19.72 5.19 -6.60
C LEU A 14 18.20 5.42 -6.54
N VAL A 15 17.60 5.97 -7.61
CA VAL A 15 16.15 6.20 -7.66
C VAL A 15 15.38 4.89 -7.54
N LYS A 16 15.78 3.86 -8.29
CA LYS A 16 15.18 2.52 -8.22
C LYS A 16 15.30 1.91 -6.83
N SER A 17 16.45 2.05 -6.17
CA SER A 17 16.64 1.51 -4.83
C SER A 17 15.68 2.11 -3.80
N TYR A 18 15.36 3.40 -3.91
CA TYR A 18 14.33 4.04 -3.09
C TYR A 18 12.93 3.59 -3.48
N GLN A 19 12.65 3.51 -4.78
CA GLN A 19 11.34 3.08 -5.29
C GLN A 19 11.01 1.66 -4.83
N GLU A 20 11.95 0.73 -4.93
CA GLU A 20 11.80 -0.67 -4.49
C GLU A 20 11.58 -0.80 -2.98
N GLN A 21 12.03 0.17 -2.20
CA GLN A 21 11.77 0.26 -0.77
C GLN A 21 10.46 1.00 -0.43
N GLY A 22 9.68 1.40 -1.43
CA GLY A 22 8.42 2.12 -1.25
C GLY A 22 8.59 3.57 -0.81
N ILE A 23 9.79 4.15 -0.93
CA ILE A 23 10.07 5.54 -0.57
C ILE A 23 9.56 6.46 -1.68
N LEU A 24 8.88 7.54 -1.30
CA LEU A 24 8.51 8.60 -2.23
C LEU A 24 9.75 9.43 -2.60
N VAL A 25 10.10 9.42 -3.88
CA VAL A 25 11.27 10.13 -4.40
C VAL A 25 10.82 11.34 -5.19
N THR A 26 11.34 12.51 -4.87
CA THR A 26 11.18 13.72 -5.67
C THR A 26 12.50 14.08 -6.34
N LEU A 27 12.43 14.45 -7.63
CA LEU A 27 13.60 14.67 -8.48
C LEU A 27 13.66 16.14 -8.91
N VAL A 28 14.83 16.77 -8.77
CA VAL A 28 15.08 18.16 -9.22
C VAL A 28 16.41 18.23 -9.95
N GLY A 29 16.41 18.73 -11.19
CA GLY A 29 17.60 18.91 -12.01
C GLY A 29 17.93 17.70 -12.88
N GLY A 30 19.19 17.53 -13.24
CA GLY A 30 19.67 16.56 -14.24
C GLY A 30 19.40 15.09 -13.92
N ILE A 31 19.11 14.75 -12.66
CA ILE A 31 18.66 13.40 -12.29
C ILE A 31 17.38 12.98 -13.03
N ILE A 32 16.54 13.94 -13.43
CA ILE A 32 15.34 13.66 -14.22
C ILE A 32 15.72 13.11 -15.59
N ASP A 33 16.68 13.76 -16.26
CA ASP A 33 17.17 13.33 -17.58
C ASP A 33 17.85 11.97 -17.51
N GLN A 34 18.63 11.73 -16.47
CA GLN A 34 19.28 10.44 -16.20
C GLN A 34 18.24 9.32 -16.02
N CYS A 35 17.14 9.60 -15.31
CA CYS A 35 16.05 8.64 -15.16
C CYS A 35 15.34 8.37 -16.49
N ILE A 36 15.14 9.39 -17.33
CA ILE A 36 14.55 9.23 -18.67
C ILE A 36 15.46 8.38 -19.55
N GLU A 37 16.76 8.67 -19.57
CA GLU A 37 17.76 7.92 -20.34
C GLU A 37 17.79 6.43 -19.98
N GLN A 38 17.68 6.13 -18.70
CA GLN A 38 17.72 4.77 -18.16
C GLN A 38 16.33 4.11 -18.04
N ASN A 39 15.30 4.71 -18.66
CA ASN A 39 13.93 4.21 -18.66
C ASN A 39 13.34 3.92 -17.27
N VAL A 40 13.69 4.74 -16.27
CA VAL A 40 13.08 4.66 -14.93
C VAL A 40 11.63 5.09 -15.03
N LYS A 41 10.70 4.24 -14.60
CA LYS A 41 9.28 4.59 -14.57
C LYS A 41 9.03 5.69 -13.53
N MET A 42 8.47 6.82 -13.97
CA MET A 42 8.19 7.99 -13.12
C MET A 42 6.71 8.32 -13.12
N GLY A 43 6.23 8.84 -12.02
CA GLY A 43 4.86 9.29 -11.80
C GLY A 43 4.49 9.26 -10.32
N ALA A 44 3.47 10.03 -9.94
CA ALA A 44 3.02 10.09 -8.55
C ALA A 44 2.56 8.72 -8.03
N SER A 45 1.87 7.95 -8.86
CA SER A 45 1.45 6.58 -8.54
C SER A 45 2.61 5.61 -8.36
N LEU A 46 3.73 5.85 -9.03
CA LEU A 46 4.97 5.05 -8.93
C LEU A 46 5.96 5.59 -7.88
N ARG A 47 5.52 6.58 -7.10
CA ARG A 47 6.33 7.22 -6.03
C ARG A 47 7.64 7.86 -6.50
N VAL A 48 7.78 8.17 -7.78
CA VAL A 48 8.91 8.91 -8.36
C VAL A 48 8.37 10.13 -9.10
N ILE A 49 8.55 11.33 -8.53
CA ILE A 49 7.95 12.57 -9.01
C ILE A 49 9.01 13.51 -9.53
N PRO A 50 9.10 13.73 -10.85
CA PRO A 50 9.91 14.79 -11.40
C PRO A 50 9.24 16.16 -11.13
N LEU A 51 9.96 17.07 -10.47
CA LEU A 51 9.45 18.40 -10.09
C LEU A 51 9.90 19.52 -11.02
N GLY A 52 11.07 19.38 -11.64
CA GLY A 52 11.64 20.37 -12.56
C GLY A 52 13.10 20.67 -12.30
N TYR A 53 13.59 21.79 -12.86
CA TYR A 53 15.02 22.08 -12.94
C TYR A 53 15.43 23.37 -12.18
N ASP A 54 14.51 24.03 -11.50
CA ASP A 54 14.70 25.35 -10.93
C ASP A 54 14.28 25.48 -9.46
N VAL A 55 14.46 26.68 -8.91
CA VAL A 55 14.11 27.01 -7.51
C VAL A 55 12.64 26.80 -7.21
N THR A 56 11.73 26.96 -8.18
CA THR A 56 10.28 26.77 -7.99
C THR A 56 9.97 25.33 -7.58
N SER A 57 10.69 24.37 -8.17
CA SER A 57 10.60 22.96 -7.85
C SER A 57 10.95 22.67 -6.38
N VAL A 58 12.00 23.34 -5.89
CA VAL A 58 12.43 23.23 -4.49
C VAL A 58 11.41 23.85 -3.52
N ILE A 59 10.90 25.04 -3.84
CA ILE A 59 9.85 25.70 -3.07
C ILE A 59 8.64 24.80 -2.92
N HIS A 60 8.30 24.06 -3.99
CA HIS A 60 7.20 23.11 -3.94
C HIS A 60 7.42 22.01 -2.87
N VAL A 61 8.60 21.41 -2.82
CA VAL A 61 8.93 20.36 -1.80
C VAL A 61 8.87 20.93 -0.38
N VAL A 62 9.49 22.07 -0.15
CA VAL A 62 9.47 22.73 1.16
C VAL A 62 8.03 23.07 1.58
N SER A 63 7.22 23.56 0.64
CA SER A 63 5.82 23.90 0.92
C SER A 63 4.97 22.70 1.34
N VAL A 64 5.27 21.50 0.83
CA VAL A 64 4.59 20.25 1.24
C VAL A 64 4.88 19.95 2.72
N ALA A 65 6.14 20.05 3.14
CA ALA A 65 6.52 19.83 4.53
C ALA A 65 5.88 20.87 5.48
N VAL A 66 5.88 22.15 5.08
CA VAL A 66 5.23 23.22 5.84
C VAL A 66 3.72 22.98 5.96
N ARG A 67 3.05 22.62 4.87
CA ARG A 67 1.61 22.31 4.91
C ARG A 67 1.30 21.12 5.82
N ALA A 68 2.13 20.08 5.79
CA ALA A 68 1.97 18.94 6.69
C ALA A 68 2.06 19.39 8.17
N ALA A 69 3.01 20.23 8.53
CA ALA A 69 3.14 20.76 9.88
C ALA A 69 1.94 21.63 10.31
N LEU A 70 1.45 22.48 9.42
CA LEU A 70 0.30 23.37 9.70
C LEU A 70 -1.01 22.58 9.85
N ILE A 71 -1.24 21.59 8.97
CA ILE A 71 -2.51 20.86 8.90
C ILE A 71 -2.55 19.72 9.92
N PHE A 72 -1.48 18.93 10.02
CA PHE A 72 -1.44 17.72 10.83
C PHE A 72 -0.70 17.91 12.17
N GLY A 73 0.27 18.85 12.22
CA GLY A 73 1.07 19.14 13.40
C GLY A 73 0.48 20.24 14.27
N ASN A 74 -0.60 20.90 13.86
CA ASN A 74 -1.16 22.08 14.52
C ASN A 74 -0.11 23.16 14.83
N VAL A 75 0.95 23.23 14.03
CA VAL A 75 2.00 24.25 14.12
C VAL A 75 1.40 25.60 13.68
N LYS A 76 1.65 26.65 14.44
CA LYS A 76 1.13 27.99 14.11
C LYS A 76 1.94 28.63 12.97
N PRO A 77 1.32 29.41 12.09
CA PRO A 77 2.06 30.22 11.13
C PRO A 77 3.07 31.14 11.83
N GLY A 78 4.33 31.12 11.36
CA GLY A 78 5.43 31.89 11.95
C GLY A 78 6.18 31.22 13.09
N ASP A 79 5.74 30.05 13.57
CA ASP A 79 6.46 29.24 14.55
C ASP A 79 7.52 28.35 13.87
N ALA A 80 8.69 28.90 13.61
CA ALA A 80 9.80 28.17 12.97
C ALA A 80 10.35 27.03 13.86
N ALA A 81 10.32 27.18 15.17
CA ALA A 81 10.81 26.16 16.10
C ALA A 81 9.83 24.97 16.15
N GLY A 82 8.54 25.22 16.22
CA GLY A 82 7.50 24.19 16.13
C GLY A 82 7.50 23.48 14.77
N LEU A 83 7.73 24.23 13.68
CA LEU A 83 7.87 23.64 12.35
C LEU A 83 9.04 22.66 12.29
N MET A 84 10.23 23.07 12.77
CA MET A 84 11.41 22.21 12.77
C MET A 84 11.21 20.97 13.65
N ALA A 85 10.63 21.13 14.84
CA ALA A 85 10.35 20.03 15.75
C ALA A 85 9.41 19.01 15.10
N TYR A 86 8.31 19.48 14.50
CA TYR A 86 7.35 18.64 13.82
C TYR A 86 7.96 17.88 12.63
N THR A 87 8.65 18.59 11.73
CA THR A 87 9.23 17.98 10.54
C THR A 87 10.32 16.98 10.88
N LYS A 88 11.14 17.29 11.87
CA LYS A 88 12.18 16.37 12.35
C LYS A 88 11.61 15.06 12.93
N GLU A 89 10.53 15.14 13.68
CA GLU A 89 9.90 13.96 14.30
C GLU A 89 8.97 13.19 13.37
N ARG A 90 8.16 13.93 12.59
CA ARG A 90 6.98 13.36 11.91
C ARG A 90 7.13 13.18 10.41
N VAL A 91 8.06 13.92 9.78
CA VAL A 91 8.31 13.78 8.35
C VAL A 91 9.68 13.09 8.16
N PRO A 92 9.69 11.78 7.88
CA PRO A 92 10.95 11.02 7.74
C PRO A 92 11.63 11.31 6.39
N ALA A 93 11.93 12.59 6.13
CA ALA A 93 12.55 13.05 4.89
C ALA A 93 14.07 13.23 5.04
N PHE A 94 14.76 13.13 3.92
CA PHE A 94 16.18 13.40 3.74
C PHE A 94 16.42 13.91 2.31
N VAL A 95 17.57 14.49 2.06
CA VAL A 95 17.96 15.03 0.74
C VAL A 95 19.27 14.45 0.30
N ASN A 96 19.35 13.99 -0.96
CA ASN A 96 20.59 13.66 -1.62
C ASN A 96 20.89 14.77 -2.63
N ALA A 97 22.06 15.38 -2.54
CA ALA A 97 22.51 16.47 -3.40
C ALA A 97 23.79 16.08 -4.14
N PHE A 98 23.75 16.14 -5.48
CA PHE A 98 24.87 15.79 -6.33
C PHE A 98 25.61 17.00 -6.85
N SER A 99 26.94 16.86 -7.02
CA SER A 99 27.79 17.86 -7.69
C SER A 99 27.60 17.85 -9.22
N PRO A 100 27.88 18.97 -9.91
CA PRO A 100 28.31 20.23 -9.33
C PRO A 100 27.18 20.93 -8.57
N LEU A 101 27.49 21.40 -7.36
CA LEU A 101 26.53 22.17 -6.56
C LEU A 101 26.34 23.56 -7.19
N ASN A 102 25.10 23.91 -7.42
CA ASN A 102 24.71 25.23 -7.91
C ASN A 102 23.82 25.96 -6.89
N GLU A 103 23.47 27.22 -7.15
CA GLU A 103 22.66 28.02 -6.23
C GLU A 103 21.31 27.36 -5.86
N VAL A 104 20.69 26.64 -6.78
CA VAL A 104 19.42 25.95 -6.56
C VAL A 104 19.61 24.79 -5.57
N ILE A 105 20.64 23.99 -5.78
CA ILE A 105 20.96 22.84 -4.92
C ILE A 105 21.34 23.32 -3.52
N VAL A 106 22.15 24.36 -3.43
CA VAL A 106 22.58 24.97 -2.16
C VAL A 106 21.37 25.54 -1.39
N ALA A 107 20.50 26.29 -2.07
CA ALA A 107 19.29 26.83 -1.46
C ALA A 107 18.34 25.72 -0.97
N ALA A 108 18.18 24.67 -1.76
CA ALA A 108 17.38 23.49 -1.41
C ALA A 108 17.94 22.76 -0.19
N GLY A 109 19.24 22.53 -0.17
CA GLY A 109 19.92 21.90 0.96
C GLY A 109 19.79 22.72 2.23
N ALA A 110 19.96 24.05 2.14
CA ALA A 110 19.75 24.97 3.27
C ALA A 110 18.30 24.90 3.80
N GLY A 111 17.31 24.90 2.89
CA GLY A 111 15.90 24.74 3.25
C GLY A 111 15.61 23.41 3.96
N ALA A 112 16.17 22.31 3.44
CA ALA A 112 16.04 20.99 4.07
C ALA A 112 16.62 20.95 5.49
N ILE A 113 17.82 21.50 5.67
CA ILE A 113 18.48 21.57 6.98
C ILE A 113 17.69 22.44 7.95
N ALA A 114 17.16 23.57 7.49
CA ALA A 114 16.28 24.43 8.30
C ALA A 114 15.01 23.72 8.77
N LEU A 115 14.54 22.72 8.02
CA LEU A 115 13.42 21.84 8.39
C LEU A 115 13.87 20.62 9.24
N GLY A 116 15.16 20.51 9.57
CA GLY A 116 15.69 19.39 10.34
C GLY A 116 15.96 18.11 9.55
N PHE A 117 15.97 18.17 8.21
CA PHE A 117 16.30 17.03 7.36
C PHE A 117 17.81 16.93 7.10
N PRO A 118 18.41 15.75 7.18
CA PRO A 118 19.81 15.57 6.79
C PRO A 118 19.96 15.72 5.27
N VAL A 119 21.08 16.32 4.86
CA VAL A 119 21.50 16.43 3.46
C VAL A 119 22.77 15.60 3.29
N LEU A 120 22.71 14.66 2.35
CA LEU A 120 23.85 13.84 1.95
C LEU A 120 24.39 14.32 0.60
N THR A 121 25.69 14.41 0.45
CA THR A 121 26.32 14.86 -0.80
C THR A 121 27.58 14.05 -1.13
N ASN A 122 27.89 13.92 -2.41
CA ASN A 122 29.15 13.35 -2.88
C ASN A 122 30.31 14.35 -2.87
N GLU A 123 30.05 15.61 -2.51
CA GLU A 123 31.07 16.65 -2.38
C GLU A 123 31.80 16.61 -1.04
N ASP A 124 33.00 17.19 -1.03
CA ASP A 124 33.84 17.32 0.17
C ASP A 124 33.33 18.42 1.10
N THR A 125 32.82 19.48 0.55
CA THR A 125 32.36 20.65 1.29
C THR A 125 31.06 21.20 0.71
N PHE A 126 30.12 21.40 1.60
CA PHE A 126 28.86 22.05 1.32
C PHE A 126 28.58 22.98 2.50
N GLU A 127 28.96 24.24 2.36
CA GLU A 127 28.89 25.21 3.48
C GLU A 127 27.45 25.62 3.81
N VAL A 128 26.74 24.76 4.49
CA VAL A 128 25.43 25.06 5.06
C VAL A 128 25.42 24.64 6.53
N PRO A 129 25.00 25.52 7.46
CA PRO A 129 24.91 25.12 8.87
C PRO A 129 23.85 24.05 9.08
N GLY A 130 24.22 22.95 9.75
CA GLY A 130 23.28 21.89 10.11
C GLY A 130 23.77 20.47 9.79
N ALA A 131 22.83 19.53 9.63
CA ALA A 131 23.15 18.11 9.42
C ALA A 131 23.55 17.83 7.96
N LEU A 132 24.83 18.01 7.66
CA LEU A 132 25.43 17.63 6.39
C LEU A 132 26.28 16.37 6.55
N ILE A 133 26.13 15.43 5.61
CA ILE A 133 26.95 14.20 5.52
C ILE A 133 27.67 14.23 4.16
N PRO A 134 28.97 14.62 4.12
CA PRO A 134 29.74 14.75 2.90
C PRO A 134 30.35 13.41 2.47
N LYS A 135 30.87 13.37 1.24
CA LYS A 135 31.63 12.26 0.64
C LYS A 135 30.90 10.92 0.61
N VAL A 136 29.58 10.96 0.48
CA VAL A 136 28.79 9.72 0.35
C VAL A 136 28.77 9.32 -1.13
N ALA A 137 29.30 8.13 -1.43
CA ALA A 137 29.23 7.60 -2.78
C ALA A 137 27.77 7.33 -3.20
N PRO A 138 27.39 7.51 -4.48
CA PRO A 138 26.02 7.28 -4.94
C PRO A 138 25.46 5.91 -4.57
N ALA A 139 26.30 4.87 -4.62
CA ALA A 139 25.90 3.50 -4.24
C ALA A 139 25.55 3.36 -2.75
N ASP A 140 26.12 4.19 -1.88
CA ASP A 140 25.94 4.15 -0.42
C ASP A 140 24.85 5.12 0.06
N MET A 141 24.41 6.07 -0.79
CA MET A 141 23.48 7.13 -0.40
C MET A 141 22.15 6.59 0.17
N ASN A 142 21.63 5.50 -0.39
CA ASN A 142 20.40 4.90 0.10
C ASN A 142 20.55 4.44 1.56
N ALA A 143 21.55 3.61 1.83
CA ALA A 143 21.81 3.09 3.18
C ALA A 143 22.14 4.21 4.17
N ALA A 144 22.99 5.16 3.79
CA ALA A 144 23.35 6.30 4.63
C ALA A 144 22.17 7.21 4.93
N SER A 145 21.24 7.41 3.98
CA SER A 145 20.03 8.22 4.18
C SER A 145 19.08 7.57 5.18
N LEU A 146 18.88 6.26 5.07
CA LEU A 146 18.03 5.50 6.00
C LEU A 146 18.61 5.51 7.41
N ASP A 147 19.94 5.31 7.53
CA ASP A 147 20.64 5.35 8.82
C ASP A 147 20.56 6.73 9.46
N ALA A 148 20.80 7.81 8.70
CA ALA A 148 20.70 9.19 9.18
C ALA A 148 19.33 9.54 9.75
N ARG A 149 18.27 8.85 9.33
CA ARG A 149 16.88 9.02 9.80
C ARG A 149 16.41 7.90 10.72
N ASN A 150 17.28 6.92 11.04
CA ASN A 150 16.91 5.71 11.78
C ASN A 150 15.68 5.00 11.18
N ILE A 151 15.59 4.99 9.85
CA ILE A 151 14.50 4.34 9.11
C ILE A 151 14.89 2.87 8.90
N LYS A 152 14.03 1.97 9.37
CA LYS A 152 14.18 0.52 9.16
C LYS A 152 13.07 0.04 8.21
N ILE A 153 13.48 -0.46 7.05
CA ILE A 153 12.56 -1.00 6.05
C ILE A 153 12.70 -2.52 6.03
N LYS A 154 11.59 -3.21 6.20
CA LYS A 154 11.53 -4.67 6.01
C LYS A 154 11.00 -4.95 4.60
N ILE A 155 11.85 -5.52 3.75
CA ILE A 155 11.46 -5.93 2.40
C ILE A 155 11.24 -7.44 2.40
N THR A 156 10.09 -7.88 1.91
CA THR A 156 9.85 -9.29 1.62
C THR A 156 10.53 -9.62 0.30
N LYS A 157 11.57 -10.47 0.35
CA LYS A 157 12.23 -10.96 -0.86
C LYS A 157 11.46 -12.15 -1.41
N ILE A 158 11.07 -12.06 -2.68
CA ILE A 158 10.38 -13.09 -3.42
C ILE A 158 11.18 -13.38 -4.69
N ASP A 159 11.38 -14.65 -5.02
CA ASP A 159 12.14 -15.06 -6.21
C ASP A 159 11.25 -14.99 -7.46
N ILE A 160 11.11 -13.79 -8.00
CA ILE A 160 10.35 -13.49 -9.22
C ILE A 160 11.21 -12.63 -10.17
N PRO A 161 11.00 -12.71 -11.50
CA PRO A 161 11.87 -12.07 -12.49
C PRO A 161 11.67 -10.56 -12.67
N VAL A 162 10.79 -9.94 -11.90
CA VAL A 162 10.50 -8.51 -11.93
C VAL A 162 10.54 -7.93 -10.51
N SER A 163 10.62 -6.61 -10.39
CA SER A 163 10.63 -5.95 -9.08
C SER A 163 9.32 -6.17 -8.33
N PHE A 164 9.43 -6.26 -7.00
CA PHE A 164 8.30 -6.34 -6.09
C PHE A 164 8.41 -5.24 -5.05
N ALA A 165 7.49 -4.26 -5.11
CA ALA A 165 7.50 -3.14 -4.17
C ALA A 165 6.15 -2.42 -4.13
N SER A 166 5.82 -1.82 -2.99
CA SER A 166 4.60 -1.02 -2.82
C SER A 166 4.52 0.21 -3.75
N ALA A 167 5.63 0.60 -4.37
CA ALA A 167 5.66 1.65 -5.37
C ALA A 167 4.87 1.30 -6.65
N TYR A 168 4.69 0.03 -6.96
CA TYR A 168 3.96 -0.41 -8.15
C TYR A 168 2.45 -0.52 -7.95
N GLU A 169 1.94 -0.40 -6.73
CA GLU A 169 0.52 -0.54 -6.40
C GLU A 169 -0.41 0.40 -7.19
N GLY A 170 0.11 1.53 -7.67
CA GLY A 170 -0.62 2.47 -8.51
C GLY A 170 -0.35 2.34 -10.02
N GLU A 171 0.36 1.31 -10.47
CA GLU A 171 0.70 1.14 -11.88
C GLU A 171 -0.56 0.83 -12.71
N ILE A 172 -0.73 1.54 -13.84
CA ILE A 172 -1.85 1.35 -14.75
C ILE A 172 -1.35 0.78 -16.08
N ILE A 173 -1.73 -0.44 -16.37
CA ILE A 173 -1.39 -1.10 -17.62
C ILE A 173 -2.48 -0.81 -18.66
N ARG A 174 -2.11 -0.10 -19.74
CA ARG A 174 -3.02 0.21 -20.84
C ARG A 174 -3.19 -1.00 -21.77
N ARG A 175 -4.29 -1.01 -22.53
CA ARG A 175 -4.58 -2.09 -23.48
C ARG A 175 -3.45 -2.38 -24.47
N GLY A 176 -2.76 -1.34 -24.97
CA GLY A 176 -1.65 -1.50 -25.92
C GLY A 176 -0.44 -2.21 -25.32
N ASP A 177 -0.27 -2.11 -24.01
CA ASP A 177 0.91 -2.58 -23.30
C ASP A 177 0.67 -3.94 -22.58
N MET A 178 -0.59 -4.43 -22.58
CA MET A 178 -0.93 -5.69 -21.92
C MET A 178 -0.59 -6.92 -22.75
N GLN A 179 -0.05 -7.93 -22.11
CA GLN A 179 0.07 -9.30 -22.63
C GLN A 179 -1.28 -10.01 -22.55
N VAL A 180 -1.92 -9.98 -21.40
CA VAL A 180 -3.19 -10.65 -21.11
C VAL A 180 -4.04 -9.85 -20.12
N GLU A 181 -5.36 -10.04 -20.19
CA GLU A 181 -6.32 -9.52 -19.23
C GLU A 181 -7.19 -10.67 -18.69
N PHE A 182 -7.38 -10.71 -17.38
CA PHE A 182 -8.39 -11.51 -16.70
C PHE A 182 -9.46 -10.54 -16.19
N ASP A 183 -10.73 -10.72 -16.55
CA ASP A 183 -11.77 -9.70 -16.30
C ASP A 183 -13.10 -10.33 -15.88
N GLY A 184 -13.36 -10.38 -14.57
CA GLY A 184 -14.54 -10.99 -13.97
C GLY A 184 -15.88 -10.38 -14.40
N SER A 185 -15.86 -9.18 -15.02
CA SER A 185 -17.07 -8.59 -15.65
C SER A 185 -17.40 -9.17 -17.02
N ARG A 186 -16.52 -9.99 -17.59
CA ARG A 186 -16.62 -10.51 -18.96
C ARG A 186 -16.59 -12.03 -19.03
N VAL A 187 -15.78 -12.63 -18.18
CA VAL A 187 -15.59 -14.09 -18.07
C VAL A 187 -15.56 -14.43 -16.58
N ASP A 188 -15.70 -15.71 -16.24
CA ASP A 188 -15.63 -16.11 -14.85
C ASP A 188 -14.22 -15.89 -14.29
N CYS A 189 -14.16 -15.17 -13.19
CA CYS A 189 -12.96 -14.97 -12.39
C CYS A 189 -13.34 -15.02 -10.91
N CYS A 190 -12.42 -15.43 -10.06
CA CYS A 190 -12.59 -15.28 -8.62
C CYS A 190 -11.26 -15.36 -7.87
N GLU A 191 -11.23 -14.79 -6.69
CA GLU A 191 -10.17 -14.96 -5.70
C GLU A 191 -10.78 -15.36 -4.37
N LEU A 192 -10.18 -16.33 -3.70
CA LEU A 192 -10.76 -17.00 -2.57
C LEU A 192 -9.68 -17.46 -1.60
N VAL A 193 -9.87 -17.17 -0.31
CA VAL A 193 -9.17 -17.87 0.77
C VAL A 193 -10.08 -18.99 1.28
N HIS A 194 -9.51 -20.15 1.47
CA HIS A 194 -10.23 -21.32 1.97
C HIS A 194 -9.46 -21.98 3.11
N MET A 195 -10.04 -21.97 4.29
CA MET A 195 -9.48 -22.67 5.44
C MET A 195 -9.59 -24.18 5.23
N LYS A 196 -8.51 -24.90 5.51
CA LYS A 196 -8.39 -26.34 5.37
C LYS A 196 -7.84 -26.97 6.66
N GLU A 197 -8.05 -28.27 6.79
CA GLU A 197 -7.35 -29.03 7.83
C GLU A 197 -5.87 -29.17 7.47
N PRO A 198 -4.94 -29.14 8.45
CA PRO A 198 -3.50 -29.22 8.20
C PRO A 198 -3.04 -30.45 7.43
N GLY A 199 -3.82 -31.53 7.44
CA GLY A 199 -3.55 -32.76 6.70
C GLY A 199 -3.96 -32.73 5.22
N GLU A 200 -4.78 -31.75 4.81
CA GLU A 200 -5.33 -31.65 3.46
C GLU A 200 -4.44 -30.83 2.52
N ILE A 201 -3.51 -30.06 3.05
CA ILE A 201 -2.66 -29.15 2.27
C ILE A 201 -1.17 -29.35 2.56
N GLU A 202 -0.37 -29.04 1.54
CA GLU A 202 1.09 -29.00 1.59
C GLU A 202 1.57 -27.56 1.70
N ASP A 203 2.46 -27.27 2.66
CA ASP A 203 3.02 -25.93 2.79
C ASP A 203 3.93 -25.61 1.60
N HIS A 204 3.82 -24.38 1.06
CA HIS A 204 4.54 -23.88 -0.10
C HIS A 204 4.26 -24.66 -1.42
N LYS A 205 3.13 -25.30 -1.53
CA LYS A 205 2.74 -25.87 -2.83
C LYS A 205 2.06 -24.80 -3.67
N ILE A 206 2.66 -24.52 -4.84
CA ILE A 206 2.12 -23.60 -5.83
C ILE A 206 1.82 -24.38 -7.09
N GLU A 207 0.56 -24.38 -7.50
CA GLU A 207 0.05 -25.17 -8.61
C GLU A 207 -0.63 -24.25 -9.62
N VAL A 208 -0.22 -24.36 -10.90
CA VAL A 208 -0.88 -23.70 -12.02
C VAL A 208 -1.67 -24.77 -12.77
N ILE A 209 -2.98 -24.55 -12.93
CA ILE A 209 -3.90 -25.51 -13.56
C ILE A 209 -4.55 -24.84 -14.77
N GLY A 210 -4.23 -25.33 -15.95
CA GLY A 210 -4.64 -24.78 -17.23
C GLY A 210 -3.51 -24.02 -17.91
N PRO A 211 -3.80 -23.29 -19.02
CA PRO A 211 -2.80 -22.54 -19.79
C PRO A 211 -2.06 -21.48 -18.99
N ASP A 212 -0.75 -21.28 -19.25
CA ASP A 212 0.04 -20.15 -18.71
C ASP A 212 0.14 -19.02 -19.74
N LEU A 213 0.80 -17.93 -19.38
CA LEU A 213 0.87 -16.67 -20.13
C LEU A 213 1.40 -16.81 -21.55
N ASP A 214 2.26 -17.77 -21.81
CA ASP A 214 2.85 -18.05 -23.12
C ASP A 214 1.92 -18.82 -24.06
N GLU A 215 0.85 -19.38 -23.55
CA GLU A 215 -0.19 -20.05 -24.33
C GLU A 215 -1.33 -19.12 -24.73
N PHE A 216 -1.35 -17.89 -24.23
CA PHE A 216 -2.38 -16.91 -24.53
C PHE A 216 -1.99 -15.96 -25.67
N GLU A 217 -2.93 -15.62 -26.52
CA GLU A 217 -2.75 -14.59 -27.53
C GLU A 217 -2.57 -13.22 -26.87
N VAL A 218 -1.67 -12.41 -27.42
CA VAL A 218 -1.39 -11.05 -26.93
C VAL A 218 -2.66 -10.20 -26.94
N GLY A 219 -2.98 -9.62 -25.79
CA GLY A 219 -4.15 -8.76 -25.62
C GLY A 219 -5.47 -9.48 -25.44
N SER A 220 -5.46 -10.82 -25.36
CA SER A 220 -6.65 -11.62 -25.12
C SER A 220 -7.16 -11.56 -23.68
N LYS A 221 -8.39 -12.07 -23.47
CA LYS A 221 -9.06 -12.11 -22.18
C LYS A 221 -9.40 -13.54 -21.78
N HIS A 222 -9.10 -13.89 -20.55
CA HIS A 222 -9.24 -15.24 -20.03
C HIS A 222 -9.84 -15.25 -18.62
N SER A 223 -10.34 -16.43 -18.24
CA SER A 223 -10.78 -16.75 -16.89
C SER A 223 -9.58 -17.00 -15.97
N ILE A 224 -9.71 -16.66 -14.68
CA ILE A 224 -8.74 -17.01 -13.67
C ILE A 224 -9.39 -17.21 -12.31
N ALA A 225 -8.91 -18.18 -11.55
CA ALA A 225 -9.21 -18.29 -10.12
C ALA A 225 -7.92 -18.38 -9.31
N TYR A 226 -7.83 -17.57 -8.26
CA TYR A 226 -6.84 -17.72 -7.20
C TYR A 226 -7.49 -18.38 -6.00
N VAL A 227 -7.01 -19.57 -5.65
CA VAL A 227 -7.45 -20.26 -4.44
C VAL A 227 -6.26 -20.40 -3.51
N VAL A 228 -6.30 -19.65 -2.42
CA VAL A 228 -5.29 -19.71 -1.36
C VAL A 228 -5.86 -20.55 -0.24
N GLU A 229 -5.32 -21.75 -0.08
CA GLU A 229 -5.72 -22.68 0.97
C GLU A 229 -4.78 -22.52 2.15
N VAL A 230 -5.36 -22.28 3.33
CA VAL A 230 -4.61 -22.00 4.56
C VAL A 230 -5.04 -22.94 5.68
N ALA A 231 -4.08 -23.32 6.52
CA ALA A 231 -4.32 -24.10 7.71
C ALA A 231 -3.46 -23.59 8.86
N GLY A 232 -4.01 -23.61 10.08
CA GLY A 232 -3.30 -23.22 11.28
C GLY A 232 -4.18 -23.43 12.53
N LYS A 233 -3.55 -23.67 13.66
CA LYS A 233 -4.26 -23.95 14.93
C LYS A 233 -5.16 -22.81 15.40
N SER A 234 -4.80 -21.58 15.05
CA SER A 234 -5.54 -20.36 15.42
C SER A 234 -6.31 -19.77 14.24
N MET A 235 -6.32 -20.43 13.09
CA MET A 235 -7.06 -19.96 11.91
C MET A 235 -8.56 -20.11 12.13
N GLN A 236 -9.34 -19.11 11.70
CA GLN A 236 -10.79 -19.03 11.83
C GLN A 236 -11.41 -18.55 10.51
N GLU A 237 -12.67 -18.96 10.24
CA GLU A 237 -13.41 -18.53 9.02
C GLU A 237 -13.48 -17.00 8.89
N ASP A 238 -13.61 -16.27 9.99
CA ASP A 238 -13.69 -14.80 9.98
C ASP A 238 -12.40 -14.12 9.48
N PHE A 239 -11.27 -14.84 9.44
CA PHE A 239 -10.02 -14.31 8.91
C PHE A 239 -9.92 -14.38 7.39
N GLU A 240 -10.64 -15.29 6.73
CA GLU A 240 -10.60 -15.48 5.28
C GLU A 240 -10.82 -14.17 4.50
N PRO A 241 -11.85 -13.34 4.76
CA PRO A 241 -12.05 -12.09 4.04
C PRO A 241 -10.94 -11.05 4.31
N VAL A 242 -10.29 -11.10 5.46
CA VAL A 242 -9.14 -10.22 5.77
C VAL A 242 -7.96 -10.56 4.87
N PHE A 243 -7.70 -11.84 4.63
CA PHE A 243 -6.63 -12.29 3.74
C PHE A 243 -6.96 -11.95 2.27
N GLU A 244 -8.20 -12.18 1.84
CA GLU A 244 -8.67 -11.88 0.48
C GLU A 244 -8.47 -10.40 0.13
N ARG A 245 -8.77 -9.48 1.04
CA ARG A 245 -8.54 -8.04 0.82
C ARG A 245 -7.08 -7.67 0.57
N LYS A 246 -6.14 -8.47 1.09
CA LYS A 246 -4.71 -8.25 0.89
C LYS A 246 -4.22 -8.65 -0.50
N PHE A 247 -4.92 -9.55 -1.19
CA PHE A 247 -4.52 -9.99 -2.53
C PHE A 247 -4.36 -8.84 -3.51
N HIS A 248 -5.30 -7.89 -3.48
CA HIS A 248 -5.22 -6.68 -4.28
C HIS A 248 -3.87 -5.95 -4.07
N SER A 249 -3.49 -5.70 -2.82
CA SER A 249 -2.23 -5.02 -2.50
C SER A 249 -1.02 -5.88 -2.90
N TYR A 250 -1.03 -7.17 -2.58
CA TYR A 250 0.10 -8.06 -2.89
C TYR A 250 0.36 -8.15 -4.39
N ILE A 251 -0.68 -8.36 -5.18
CA ILE A 251 -0.55 -8.51 -6.63
C ILE A 251 -0.15 -7.18 -7.28
N ASN A 252 -0.69 -6.06 -6.82
CA ASN A 252 -0.32 -4.73 -7.31
C ASN A 252 1.12 -4.29 -6.97
N CYS A 253 1.78 -4.93 -6.01
CA CYS A 253 3.19 -4.67 -5.74
C CYS A 253 4.14 -5.32 -6.75
N ILE A 254 3.65 -6.14 -7.68
CA ILE A 254 4.44 -6.74 -8.76
C ILE A 254 4.58 -5.72 -9.90
N GLU A 255 5.79 -5.38 -10.30
CA GLU A 255 6.04 -4.51 -11.45
C GLU A 255 5.38 -5.06 -12.71
N GLY A 256 4.57 -4.22 -13.37
CA GLY A 256 3.85 -4.56 -14.59
C GLY A 256 2.68 -5.53 -14.42
N VAL A 257 2.14 -5.65 -13.20
CA VAL A 257 0.88 -6.34 -12.93
C VAL A 257 -0.10 -5.37 -12.29
N MET A 258 -1.29 -5.26 -12.83
CA MET A 258 -2.38 -4.43 -12.32
C MET A 258 -3.53 -5.32 -11.86
N HIS A 259 -3.95 -5.19 -10.62
CA HIS A 259 -5.11 -5.85 -10.05
C HIS A 259 -6.13 -4.82 -9.55
N THR A 260 -7.39 -4.96 -9.91
CA THR A 260 -8.51 -4.15 -9.43
C THR A 260 -9.70 -5.03 -9.11
N GLY A 261 -10.53 -4.57 -8.17
CA GLY A 261 -11.69 -5.33 -7.70
C GLY A 261 -11.33 -6.35 -6.62
N GLN A 262 -12.29 -7.19 -6.28
CA GLN A 262 -12.15 -8.24 -5.27
C GLN A 262 -13.21 -9.34 -5.48
N ARG A 263 -13.07 -10.48 -4.81
CA ARG A 263 -13.96 -11.64 -4.86
C ARG A 263 -14.09 -12.18 -6.29
N ASP A 264 -15.26 -12.10 -6.91
CA ASP A 264 -15.56 -12.55 -8.28
C ASP A 264 -15.64 -11.41 -9.31
N MET A 265 -15.38 -10.18 -8.89
CA MET A 265 -15.37 -8.98 -9.73
C MET A 265 -13.95 -8.41 -9.88
N ILE A 266 -12.97 -9.28 -10.04
CA ILE A 266 -11.57 -8.88 -10.23
C ILE A 266 -11.25 -8.57 -11.68
N ARG A 267 -10.28 -7.67 -11.88
CA ARG A 267 -9.63 -7.44 -13.17
C ARG A 267 -8.13 -7.40 -12.96
N ILE A 268 -7.41 -8.24 -13.71
CA ILE A 268 -5.96 -8.33 -13.66
C ILE A 268 -5.41 -8.13 -15.06
N ARG A 269 -4.37 -7.29 -15.18
CA ARG A 269 -3.60 -7.12 -16.41
C ARG A 269 -2.14 -7.40 -16.13
N ILE A 270 -1.51 -8.12 -17.04
CA ILE A 270 -0.07 -8.35 -17.02
C ILE A 270 0.52 -7.69 -18.26
N SER A 271 1.58 -6.89 -18.07
CA SER A 271 2.23 -6.17 -19.15
C SER A 271 3.10 -7.09 -20.03
N LYS A 272 3.33 -6.67 -21.27
CA LYS A 272 4.26 -7.33 -22.19
C LYS A 272 5.68 -7.34 -21.64
N ASP A 273 6.10 -6.24 -21.01
CA ASP A 273 7.45 -6.12 -20.46
C ASP A 273 7.67 -7.14 -19.34
N THR A 274 6.70 -7.26 -18.43
CA THR A 274 6.72 -8.24 -17.35
C THR A 274 6.72 -9.68 -17.87
N PHE A 275 5.89 -9.97 -18.87
CA PHE A 275 5.91 -11.27 -19.54
C PHE A 275 7.26 -11.57 -20.20
N ASN A 276 7.83 -10.60 -20.93
CA ASN A 276 9.12 -10.73 -21.60
C ASN A 276 10.30 -10.87 -20.63
N ALA A 277 10.19 -10.33 -19.43
CA ALA A 277 11.14 -10.54 -18.33
C ALA A 277 11.10 -11.96 -17.76
N GLY A 278 10.19 -12.81 -18.24
CA GLY A 278 10.07 -14.22 -17.81
C GLY A 278 9.00 -14.47 -16.74
N PHE A 279 8.16 -13.47 -16.44
CA PHE A 279 7.06 -13.62 -15.49
C PHE A 279 6.03 -14.64 -15.99
N ARG A 280 5.54 -15.48 -15.08
CA ARG A 280 4.54 -16.54 -15.33
C ARG A 280 3.54 -16.56 -14.16
N LEU A 281 2.40 -17.23 -14.36
CA LEU A 281 1.32 -17.28 -13.35
C LEU A 281 1.76 -17.87 -12.00
N LYS A 282 2.70 -18.82 -12.02
CA LYS A 282 3.29 -19.35 -10.78
C LYS A 282 3.86 -18.26 -9.86
N HIS A 283 4.40 -17.17 -10.43
CA HIS A 283 5.00 -16.09 -9.65
C HIS A 283 3.95 -15.27 -8.86
N ILE A 284 2.70 -15.21 -9.33
CA ILE A 284 1.58 -14.67 -8.53
C ILE A 284 1.35 -15.57 -7.31
N GLY A 285 1.38 -16.88 -7.51
CA GLY A 285 1.28 -17.85 -6.41
C GLY A 285 2.38 -17.68 -5.38
N GLU A 286 3.63 -17.49 -5.81
CA GLU A 286 4.78 -17.21 -4.91
C GLU A 286 4.58 -15.91 -4.12
N VAL A 287 4.08 -14.86 -4.77
CA VAL A 287 3.78 -13.58 -4.11
C VAL A 287 2.67 -13.74 -3.06
N LEU A 288 1.59 -14.41 -3.39
CA LEU A 288 0.49 -14.66 -2.47
C LEU A 288 0.96 -15.49 -1.27
N TYR A 289 1.66 -16.60 -1.52
CA TYR A 289 2.22 -17.45 -0.46
C TYR A 289 3.15 -16.67 0.47
N ALA A 290 4.16 -15.99 -0.08
CA ALA A 290 5.17 -15.30 0.71
C ALA A 290 4.56 -14.20 1.61
N ASN A 291 3.59 -13.44 1.09
CA ASN A 291 2.97 -12.38 1.86
C ASN A 291 1.99 -12.91 2.91
N VAL A 292 1.18 -13.92 2.59
CA VAL A 292 0.31 -14.58 3.57
C VAL A 292 1.12 -15.16 4.73
N LYS A 293 2.19 -15.90 4.44
CA LYS A 293 3.09 -16.46 5.46
C LYS A 293 3.81 -15.40 6.28
N ASN A 294 4.15 -14.26 5.67
CA ASN A 294 4.88 -13.19 6.37
C ASN A 294 3.95 -12.33 7.25
N GLU A 295 2.77 -11.94 6.74
CA GLU A 295 1.86 -11.07 7.50
C GLU A 295 1.04 -11.86 8.53
N PHE A 296 0.67 -13.09 8.24
CA PHE A 296 -0.21 -13.90 9.08
C PHE A 296 0.50 -15.08 9.73
N ALA A 297 1.81 -14.98 9.94
CA ALA A 297 2.64 -16.03 10.53
C ALA A 297 2.12 -16.52 11.91
N ALA A 298 1.39 -15.68 12.65
CA ALA A 298 0.83 -16.03 13.95
C ALA A 298 -0.35 -17.01 13.87
N VAL A 299 -1.03 -17.11 12.73
CA VAL A 299 -2.26 -17.90 12.55
C VAL A 299 -2.18 -18.89 11.39
N VAL A 300 -1.24 -18.74 10.46
CA VAL A 300 -1.08 -19.61 9.29
C VAL A 300 0.16 -20.49 9.45
N ASP A 301 -0.05 -21.76 9.75
CA ASP A 301 1.02 -22.78 9.82
C ASP A 301 1.39 -23.26 8.42
N LYS A 302 0.41 -23.53 7.56
CA LYS A 302 0.57 -23.98 6.17
C LYS A 302 -0.24 -23.14 5.21
N CYS A 303 0.30 -22.93 4.02
CA CYS A 303 -0.36 -22.24 2.92
C CYS A 303 0.01 -22.90 1.60
N GLN A 304 -0.98 -23.17 0.75
CA GLN A 304 -0.77 -23.54 -0.65
C GLN A 304 -1.61 -22.65 -1.54
N VAL A 305 -1.16 -22.47 -2.80
CA VAL A 305 -1.83 -21.57 -3.75
C VAL A 305 -2.08 -22.32 -5.05
N LYS A 306 -3.32 -22.25 -5.52
CA LYS A 306 -3.70 -22.71 -6.86
C LYS A 306 -4.03 -21.49 -7.71
N VAL A 307 -3.37 -21.37 -8.85
CA VAL A 307 -3.67 -20.42 -9.91
C VAL A 307 -4.30 -21.19 -11.06
N ILE A 308 -5.56 -20.94 -11.34
CA ILE A 308 -6.36 -21.80 -12.24
C ILE A 308 -6.83 -20.93 -13.39
N THR A 309 -6.53 -21.36 -14.60
CA THR A 309 -6.92 -20.72 -15.87
C THR A 309 -7.75 -21.63 -16.79
N ASP A 310 -7.96 -22.89 -16.39
CA ASP A 310 -8.93 -23.76 -17.05
C ASP A 310 -10.34 -23.20 -16.90
N PRO A 311 -11.03 -22.80 -17.98
CA PRO A 311 -12.30 -22.07 -17.89
C PRO A 311 -13.43 -22.86 -17.23
N GLU A 312 -13.50 -24.19 -17.44
CA GLU A 312 -14.54 -25.03 -16.86
C GLU A 312 -14.35 -25.16 -15.35
N LEU A 313 -13.10 -25.33 -14.93
CA LEU A 313 -12.76 -25.42 -13.51
C LEU A 313 -12.95 -24.07 -12.81
N VAL A 314 -12.56 -22.95 -13.43
CA VAL A 314 -12.80 -21.59 -12.88
C VAL A 314 -14.30 -21.36 -12.70
N THR A 315 -15.12 -21.67 -13.72
CA THR A 315 -16.58 -21.54 -13.63
C THR A 315 -17.13 -22.37 -12.46
N LYS A 316 -16.69 -23.61 -12.33
CA LYS A 316 -17.10 -24.48 -11.24
C LYS A 316 -16.72 -23.91 -9.87
N ILE A 317 -15.46 -23.50 -9.69
CA ILE A 317 -14.97 -22.92 -8.42
C ILE A 317 -15.75 -21.65 -8.08
N ARG A 318 -15.94 -20.77 -9.04
CA ARG A 318 -16.67 -19.51 -8.83
C ARG A 318 -18.11 -19.78 -8.37
N HIS A 319 -18.85 -20.60 -9.10
CA HIS A 319 -20.28 -20.77 -8.86
C HIS A 319 -20.61 -21.78 -7.74
N GLU A 320 -19.82 -22.82 -7.57
CA GLU A 320 -20.13 -23.88 -6.60
C GLU A 320 -19.43 -23.67 -5.24
N ILE A 321 -18.35 -22.86 -5.18
CA ILE A 321 -17.56 -22.67 -3.96
C ILE A 321 -17.51 -21.20 -3.57
N ALA A 322 -16.92 -20.33 -4.39
CA ALA A 322 -16.58 -18.96 -4.01
C ALA A 322 -17.83 -18.09 -3.75
N VAL A 323 -18.74 -18.01 -4.71
CA VAL A 323 -19.98 -17.20 -4.57
C VAL A 323 -20.86 -17.70 -3.41
N PRO A 324 -21.10 -19.01 -3.20
CA PRO A 324 -21.78 -19.47 -2.01
C PRO A 324 -21.11 -19.09 -0.69
N MET A 325 -19.78 -19.14 -0.62
CA MET A 325 -19.05 -18.68 0.58
C MET A 325 -19.23 -17.17 0.81
N PHE A 326 -19.11 -16.36 -0.23
CA PHE A 326 -19.34 -14.92 -0.13
C PHE A 326 -20.76 -14.59 0.33
N ASN A 327 -21.77 -15.25 -0.25
CA ASN A 327 -23.17 -15.06 0.13
C ASN A 327 -23.42 -15.45 1.59
N LYS A 328 -22.88 -16.59 2.06
CA LYS A 328 -22.98 -17.03 3.46
C LYS A 328 -22.42 -15.97 4.42
N ARG A 329 -21.29 -15.35 4.08
CA ARG A 329 -20.69 -14.27 4.87
C ARG A 329 -21.58 -13.02 4.88
N ASP A 330 -22.06 -12.64 3.72
CA ASP A 330 -22.91 -11.45 3.55
C ASP A 330 -24.29 -11.63 4.25
N GLU A 331 -24.91 -12.80 4.14
CA GLU A 331 -26.14 -13.14 4.85
C GLU A 331 -25.95 -13.10 6.37
N ARG A 332 -24.83 -13.64 6.89
CA ARG A 332 -24.52 -13.57 8.31
C ARG A 332 -24.41 -12.14 8.81
N LEU A 333 -23.77 -11.27 8.02
CA LEU A 333 -23.65 -9.85 8.36
C LEU A 333 -25.00 -9.13 8.27
N ALA A 334 -25.79 -9.40 7.22
CA ALA A 334 -27.09 -8.77 7.00
C ALA A 334 -28.14 -9.09 8.09
N THR A 335 -27.95 -10.18 8.84
CA THR A 335 -28.84 -10.53 9.97
C THR A 335 -28.44 -9.87 11.29
N MET A 336 -27.31 -9.16 11.32
CA MET A 336 -26.86 -8.43 12.50
C MET A 336 -27.31 -6.97 12.44
N THR A 337 -27.71 -6.44 13.60
CA THR A 337 -28.05 -5.03 13.77
C THR A 337 -27.07 -4.34 14.70
N ASP A 338 -27.04 -3.03 14.68
CA ASP A 338 -26.19 -2.22 15.53
C ASP A 338 -26.52 -2.43 17.02
N GLU A 339 -27.78 -2.78 17.36
CA GLU A 339 -28.21 -3.11 18.72
C GLU A 339 -27.72 -4.49 19.18
N ALA A 340 -27.49 -5.42 18.24
CA ALA A 340 -27.12 -6.80 18.54
C ALA A 340 -25.66 -6.97 18.99
N VAL A 341 -24.84 -5.92 18.88
CA VAL A 341 -23.42 -5.96 19.26
C VAL A 341 -23.10 -4.96 20.37
N ASP A 342 -22.17 -5.31 21.23
CA ASP A 342 -21.73 -4.46 22.34
C ASP A 342 -20.65 -3.45 21.91
N VAL A 343 -19.97 -3.69 20.79
CA VAL A 343 -18.86 -2.87 20.30
C VAL A 343 -18.93 -2.65 18.81
N TYR A 344 -18.44 -1.48 18.39
CA TYR A 344 -18.10 -1.13 17.02
C TYR A 344 -16.60 -1.20 16.82
N TYR A 345 -16.12 -0.90 15.61
CA TYR A 345 -14.69 -0.84 15.31
C TYR A 345 -14.36 0.44 14.56
N SER A 346 -13.23 1.06 14.89
CA SER A 346 -12.63 2.06 14.00
C SER A 346 -11.97 1.40 12.80
N CYS A 347 -11.83 2.14 11.70
CA CYS A 347 -10.95 1.76 10.61
C CYS A 347 -10.19 2.99 10.12
N ILE A 348 -8.85 2.91 10.18
CA ILE A 348 -7.93 3.99 9.78
C ILE A 348 -7.02 3.59 8.62
N MET A 349 -7.34 2.53 7.87
CA MET A 349 -6.52 2.04 6.75
C MET A 349 -6.26 3.11 5.67
N CYS A 350 -7.19 4.05 5.48
CA CYS A 350 -7.05 5.14 4.53
C CYS A 350 -6.09 6.25 4.95
N GLN A 351 -5.58 6.25 6.18
CA GLN A 351 -4.71 7.34 6.68
C GLN A 351 -3.35 7.40 5.98
N ALA A 352 -2.97 6.38 5.24
CA ALA A 352 -1.80 6.42 4.37
C ALA A 352 -1.87 7.56 3.32
N PHE A 353 -3.08 7.93 2.86
CA PHE A 353 -3.31 9.01 1.89
C PHE A 353 -4.27 10.10 2.38
N SER A 354 -5.06 9.85 3.41
CA SER A 354 -5.97 10.81 4.04
C SER A 354 -5.80 10.77 5.57
N PRO A 355 -4.80 11.46 6.12
CA PRO A 355 -4.33 11.28 7.50
C PRO A 355 -5.37 11.45 8.62
N SER A 356 -6.43 12.23 8.38
CA SER A 356 -7.50 12.45 9.37
C SER A 356 -8.71 11.53 9.14
N HIS A 357 -8.67 10.66 8.12
CA HIS A 357 -9.80 9.81 7.82
C HIS A 357 -9.96 8.71 8.86
N VAL A 358 -11.18 8.59 9.38
CA VAL A 358 -11.59 7.48 10.25
C VAL A 358 -12.99 7.04 9.88
N CYS A 359 -13.21 5.75 9.79
CA CYS A 359 -14.54 5.16 9.72
C CYS A 359 -14.88 4.52 11.07
N ILE A 360 -16.12 4.62 11.49
CA ILE A 360 -16.71 3.75 12.51
C ILE A 360 -17.49 2.69 11.76
N VAL A 361 -17.08 1.45 11.92
CA VAL A 361 -17.65 0.28 11.25
C VAL A 361 -18.57 -0.44 12.22
N THR A 362 -19.84 -0.58 11.84
CA THR A 362 -20.86 -1.26 12.60
C THR A 362 -21.45 -2.41 11.79
N PRO A 363 -22.27 -3.30 12.36
CA PRO A 363 -22.96 -4.33 11.56
C PRO A 363 -23.73 -3.77 10.36
N GLU A 364 -24.37 -2.60 10.51
CA GLU A 364 -25.21 -1.97 9.48
C GLU A 364 -24.44 -0.95 8.63
N ARG A 365 -23.18 -0.64 8.97
CA ARG A 365 -22.34 0.35 8.26
C ARG A 365 -20.97 -0.19 7.95
N LEU A 366 -20.72 -0.37 6.68
CA LEU A 366 -19.39 -0.69 6.17
C LEU A 366 -18.44 0.50 6.31
N GLY A 367 -17.14 0.24 6.26
CA GLY A 367 -16.18 1.30 5.96
C GLY A 367 -16.56 2.02 4.66
N LEU A 368 -16.24 3.30 4.53
CA LEU A 368 -16.60 4.14 3.36
C LEU A 368 -16.14 3.54 2.01
N CYS A 369 -15.09 2.73 2.01
CA CYS A 369 -14.61 2.00 0.84
C CYS A 369 -15.53 0.85 0.39
N GLY A 370 -16.51 0.46 1.21
CA GLY A 370 -17.37 -0.71 0.96
C GLY A 370 -16.69 -2.07 1.14
N ALA A 371 -15.41 -2.09 1.54
CA ALA A 371 -14.61 -3.31 1.61
C ALA A 371 -14.39 -3.85 3.03
N VAL A 372 -14.67 -3.05 4.05
CA VAL A 372 -14.46 -3.42 5.46
C VAL A 372 -15.81 -3.51 6.15
N SER A 373 -16.26 -4.72 6.42
CA SER A 373 -17.44 -5.01 7.24
C SER A 373 -17.08 -5.08 8.72
N TRP A 374 -18.07 -5.18 9.58
CA TRP A 374 -17.88 -5.36 11.02
C TRP A 374 -17.08 -6.64 11.35
N PHE A 375 -17.36 -7.75 10.66
CA PHE A 375 -16.59 -8.98 10.82
C PHE A 375 -15.14 -8.81 10.37
N ASP A 376 -14.92 -8.09 9.29
CA ASP A 376 -13.58 -7.80 8.82
C ASP A 376 -12.79 -6.96 9.81
N ALA A 377 -13.43 -5.95 10.40
CA ALA A 377 -12.80 -5.09 11.40
C ALA A 377 -12.53 -5.86 12.69
N LYS A 378 -13.47 -6.73 13.12
CA LYS A 378 -13.30 -7.63 14.25
C LYS A 378 -12.11 -8.57 14.06
N ALA A 379 -12.06 -9.28 12.95
CA ALA A 379 -10.97 -10.19 12.63
C ALA A 379 -9.62 -9.46 12.53
N THR A 380 -9.60 -8.28 11.93
CA THR A 380 -8.38 -7.44 11.86
C THR A 380 -7.89 -7.04 13.25
N ASN A 381 -8.79 -6.69 14.16
CA ASN A 381 -8.45 -6.37 15.55
C ASN A 381 -7.94 -7.59 16.32
N GLU A 382 -8.54 -8.76 16.13
CA GLU A 382 -8.09 -10.00 16.77
C GLU A 382 -6.68 -10.40 16.31
N LEU A 383 -6.36 -10.18 15.02
CA LEU A 383 -5.03 -10.43 14.46
C LEU A 383 -3.98 -9.42 14.93
N ASP A 384 -4.35 -8.16 15.02
CA ASP A 384 -3.50 -7.06 15.49
C ASP A 384 -4.31 -6.04 16.29
N PRO A 385 -4.37 -6.16 17.61
CA PRO A 385 -5.09 -5.24 18.49
C PRO A 385 -4.58 -3.79 18.46
N THR A 386 -3.36 -3.58 17.96
CA THR A 386 -2.75 -2.24 17.77
C THR A 386 -2.86 -1.73 16.33
N GLY A 387 -3.46 -2.52 15.48
CA GLY A 387 -3.58 -2.28 14.04
C GLY A 387 -4.63 -1.24 13.66
N PRO A 388 -5.00 -1.22 12.38
CA PRO A 388 -5.88 -0.17 11.84
C PRO A 388 -7.33 -0.26 12.28
N CYS A 389 -7.77 -1.41 12.82
CA CYS A 389 -9.13 -1.59 13.33
C CYS A 389 -9.08 -1.81 14.86
N GLN A 390 -9.63 -0.89 15.62
CA GLN A 390 -9.63 -0.95 17.07
C GLN A 390 -11.05 -0.93 17.63
N VAL A 391 -11.27 -1.59 18.76
CA VAL A 391 -12.56 -1.64 19.45
C VAL A 391 -13.01 -0.23 19.82
N VAL A 392 -14.28 0.05 19.59
CA VAL A 392 -14.99 1.29 19.96
C VAL A 392 -16.23 0.88 20.73
N THR A 393 -16.32 1.25 22.01
CA THR A 393 -17.49 0.99 22.84
C THR A 393 -18.64 1.94 22.49
N LYS A 394 -19.86 1.60 22.90
CA LYS A 394 -21.07 2.42 22.74
C LYS A 394 -21.85 2.51 24.06
N GLU A 395 -21.16 2.56 25.18
CA GLU A 395 -21.76 2.50 26.52
C GLU A 395 -22.38 3.84 26.97
N LYS A 396 -21.99 4.97 26.35
CA LYS A 396 -22.39 6.32 26.76
C LYS A 396 -23.22 7.01 25.68
N PRO A 397 -24.52 6.69 25.56
CA PRO A 397 -25.38 7.32 24.56
C PRO A 397 -25.59 8.82 24.85
N ILE A 398 -25.49 9.66 23.83
CA ILE A 398 -25.88 11.07 23.82
C ILE A 398 -27.26 11.19 23.19
N ASP A 399 -27.45 10.67 21.97
CA ASP A 399 -28.75 10.55 21.31
C ASP A 399 -28.78 9.25 20.46
N GLU A 400 -29.40 8.22 21.00
CA GLU A 400 -29.53 6.92 20.34
C GLU A 400 -30.29 6.97 19.01
N ARG A 401 -31.20 7.97 18.83
CA ARG A 401 -32.00 8.09 17.59
C ARG A 401 -31.14 8.44 16.38
N ILE A 402 -30.03 9.13 16.59
CA ILE A 402 -29.09 9.51 15.55
C ILE A 402 -27.78 8.72 15.64
N GLY A 403 -27.69 7.75 16.57
CA GLY A 403 -26.50 6.94 16.76
C GLY A 403 -25.32 7.76 17.27
N GLU A 404 -25.54 8.69 18.19
CA GLU A 404 -24.49 9.50 18.79
C GLU A 404 -24.13 8.99 20.19
N TYR A 405 -22.86 8.65 20.37
CA TYR A 405 -22.29 8.11 21.62
C TYR A 405 -21.00 8.85 21.97
N GLU A 406 -20.79 9.18 23.25
CA GLU A 406 -19.56 9.87 23.67
C GLU A 406 -18.31 8.99 23.43
N ASP A 407 -18.39 7.67 23.65
CA ASP A 407 -17.29 6.75 23.39
C ASP A 407 -16.89 6.74 21.92
N VAL A 408 -17.88 6.83 21.01
CA VAL A 408 -17.66 6.92 19.57
C VAL A 408 -17.03 8.26 19.21
N ASN A 409 -17.50 9.36 19.80
CA ASN A 409 -16.94 10.69 19.62
C ASN A 409 -15.49 10.78 20.12
N GLU A 410 -15.18 10.17 21.27
CA GLU A 410 -13.80 10.06 21.78
C GLU A 410 -12.90 9.29 20.79
N ALA A 411 -13.38 8.18 20.24
CA ALA A 411 -12.65 7.40 19.24
C ALA A 411 -12.42 8.20 17.95
N VAL A 412 -13.44 8.91 17.47
CA VAL A 412 -13.35 9.76 16.27
C VAL A 412 -12.35 10.90 16.49
N ARG A 413 -12.41 11.63 17.62
CA ARG A 413 -11.43 12.66 17.98
C ARG A 413 -10.00 12.11 18.01
N LYS A 414 -9.81 10.98 18.68
CA LYS A 414 -8.50 10.31 18.80
C LYS A 414 -7.93 9.92 17.43
N PHE A 415 -8.70 9.19 16.63
CA PHE A 415 -8.22 8.62 15.39
C PHE A 415 -8.19 9.60 14.21
N SER A 416 -8.99 10.67 14.25
CA SER A 416 -8.89 11.77 13.29
C SER A 416 -7.81 12.79 13.63
N HIS A 417 -7.05 12.56 14.72
CA HIS A 417 -6.06 13.52 15.25
C HIS A 417 -6.67 14.88 15.58
N GLY A 418 -7.91 14.91 16.05
CA GLY A 418 -8.63 16.12 16.40
C GLY A 418 -9.21 16.88 15.20
N ALA A 419 -9.27 16.28 14.03
CA ALA A 419 -9.90 16.90 12.85
C ALA A 419 -11.43 16.78 12.86
N LEU A 420 -11.97 15.83 13.61
CA LEU A 420 -13.41 15.60 13.82
C LEU A 420 -13.69 15.56 15.31
N ASP A 421 -14.77 16.22 15.74
CA ASP A 421 -15.17 16.31 17.15
C ASP A 421 -16.23 15.27 17.52
N ASP A 422 -17.19 15.07 16.65
CA ASP A 422 -18.34 14.19 16.86
C ASP A 422 -18.79 13.52 15.57
N VAL A 423 -19.64 12.49 15.70
CA VAL A 423 -20.25 11.80 14.59
C VAL A 423 -21.62 11.23 14.99
N SER A 424 -22.60 11.43 14.12
CA SER A 424 -23.86 10.71 14.17
C SER A 424 -23.80 9.54 13.18
N LEU A 425 -23.95 8.32 13.67
CA LEU A 425 -23.82 7.12 12.84
C LEU A 425 -24.99 6.92 11.90
N TYR A 426 -26.20 7.41 12.28
CA TYR A 426 -27.39 7.24 11.49
C TYR A 426 -27.63 8.46 10.60
N SER A 427 -27.70 8.23 9.31
CA SER A 427 -28.05 9.27 8.33
C SER A 427 -29.54 9.61 8.40
N ILE A 428 -29.88 10.91 8.25
CA ILE A 428 -31.26 11.35 8.12
C ILE A 428 -31.97 10.68 6.90
N MET A 429 -31.20 10.29 5.89
CA MET A 429 -31.72 9.65 4.68
C MET A 429 -32.12 8.18 4.90
N GLU A 430 -31.73 7.58 5.99
CA GLU A 430 -31.99 6.18 6.33
C GLU A 430 -33.22 6.00 7.25
N LYS A 431 -33.93 7.08 7.58
CA LYS A 431 -35.11 7.06 8.46
C LYS A 431 -36.43 7.22 7.72
#